data_81a8f9236510fb4dbf8159c2f055ebf1
#
_entry.id   81a8f9236510fb4dbf8159c2f055ebf1
#
_cell.length_a   1.000
_cell.length_b   1.000
_cell.length_c   1.000
_cell.angle_alpha   90.00
_cell.angle_beta   90.00
_cell.angle_gamma   90.00
#
_symmetry.space_group_name_H-M   'P 1'
#
loop_
_entity.id
_entity.type
_entity.pdbx_description
1 polymer ?
#
loop_
_entity_poly.entity_id
_entity_poly.type
_entity_poly.pdbx_seq_one_letter_code
_entity_poly.pdbx_strand_id
1 'polypeptide(L)'
;MVVVFFSRTGENYEVGEVTVGNTAKLAQEVARRTDSPLIEIAHTEPYPERYAATSEMVQEEQRVNVRPLFTLSGDTDALDSSDTVFLGYPIWCGDMPMPVYAFLESRDWSGKTIYPFCTHGGSGLGRTPERITAITKTTVKPGLAVMGTDAQNNASKAAEAVSGWIAKSGL
;
A
#
# COMPACT_ATOMS: atom_id res chain seq x y z
N MET A 1 16.18 4.06 3.06
CA MET A 1 14.79 4.07 2.54
C MET A 1 14.33 2.64 2.33
N VAL A 2 13.04 2.37 2.50
CA VAL A 2 12.42 1.05 2.31
C VAL A 2 11.02 1.22 1.72
N VAL A 3 10.58 0.27 0.90
CA VAL A 3 9.21 0.20 0.38
C VAL A 3 8.48 -0.93 1.08
N VAL A 4 7.41 -0.59 1.79
CA VAL A 4 6.51 -1.55 2.45
C VAL A 4 5.17 -1.49 1.76
N PHE A 5 4.57 -2.60 1.40
CA PHE A 5 3.30 -2.59 0.69
C PHE A 5 2.41 -3.78 1.04
N PHE A 6 1.12 -3.57 0.87
CA PHE A 6 0.11 -4.62 0.82
C PHE A 6 -0.47 -4.69 -0.58
N SER A 7 -0.66 -5.89 -1.11
CA SER A 7 -1.25 -6.11 -2.40
C SER A 7 -2.04 -7.42 -2.43
N ARG A 8 -2.87 -7.61 -3.46
CA ARG A 8 -3.66 -8.83 -3.63
C ARG A 8 -3.65 -9.28 -5.09
N THR A 9 -3.50 -10.57 -5.30
CA THR A 9 -3.72 -11.29 -6.57
C THR A 9 -5.20 -11.67 -6.72
N GLY A 10 -5.56 -12.41 -7.76
CA GLY A 10 -6.95 -12.81 -8.05
C GLY A 10 -7.74 -11.71 -8.75
N GLU A 11 -9.07 -11.77 -8.64
CA GLU A 11 -9.96 -10.84 -9.32
C GLU A 11 -9.96 -9.47 -8.65
N ASN A 12 -9.50 -8.44 -9.35
CA ASN A 12 -9.43 -7.06 -8.89
C ASN A 12 -10.41 -6.16 -9.66
N TYR A 13 -10.88 -5.10 -9.00
CA TYR A 13 -11.85 -4.14 -9.55
C TYR A 13 -11.34 -3.54 -10.87
N GLU A 14 -12.17 -3.59 -11.90
CA GLU A 14 -11.93 -3.09 -13.27
C GLU A 14 -10.72 -3.67 -14.04
N VAL A 15 -9.90 -4.50 -13.42
CA VAL A 15 -8.75 -5.11 -14.10
C VAL A 15 -8.91 -6.62 -14.32
N GLY A 16 -9.88 -7.25 -13.64
CA GLY A 16 -10.09 -8.69 -13.72
C GLY A 16 -9.07 -9.49 -12.90
N GLU A 17 -8.81 -10.72 -13.33
CA GLU A 17 -7.91 -11.64 -12.63
C GLU A 17 -6.46 -11.32 -12.91
N VAL A 18 -5.65 -11.20 -11.84
CA VAL A 18 -4.23 -10.86 -11.93
C VAL A 18 -3.39 -11.78 -11.06
N THR A 19 -2.19 -12.11 -11.56
CA THR A 19 -1.19 -12.91 -10.84
C THR A 19 -0.22 -12.04 -10.03
N VAL A 20 -0.11 -10.76 -10.37
CA VAL A 20 0.62 -9.75 -9.60
C VAL A 20 -0.33 -8.58 -9.35
N GLY A 21 -0.60 -8.28 -8.10
CA GLY A 21 -1.56 -7.24 -7.73
C GLY A 21 -1.12 -5.83 -8.16
N ASN A 22 -2.10 -4.95 -8.33
CA ASN A 22 -1.88 -3.58 -8.81
C ASN A 22 -0.88 -2.80 -7.95
N THR A 23 -1.04 -2.89 -6.61
CA THR A 23 -0.15 -2.20 -5.67
C THR A 23 1.25 -2.79 -5.69
N ALA A 24 1.40 -4.11 -5.87
CA ALA A 24 2.71 -4.76 -5.98
C ALA A 24 3.50 -4.23 -7.18
N LYS A 25 2.85 -4.08 -8.36
CA LYS A 25 3.49 -3.49 -9.53
C LYS A 25 3.96 -2.05 -9.27
N LEU A 26 3.12 -1.25 -8.63
CA LEU A 26 3.47 0.12 -8.28
C LEU A 26 4.62 0.17 -7.25
N ALA A 27 4.59 -0.71 -6.26
CA ALA A 27 5.65 -0.83 -5.25
C ALA A 27 7.00 -1.23 -5.86
N GLN A 28 7.00 -2.15 -6.82
CA GLN A 28 8.20 -2.52 -7.57
C GLN A 28 8.80 -1.33 -8.34
N GLU A 29 7.96 -0.50 -8.95
CA GLU A 29 8.43 0.70 -9.66
C GLU A 29 8.99 1.76 -8.69
N VAL A 30 8.35 1.97 -7.51
CA VAL A 30 8.88 2.85 -6.45
C VAL A 30 10.24 2.33 -5.97
N ALA A 31 10.34 1.04 -5.65
CA ALA A 31 11.58 0.42 -5.19
C ALA A 31 12.72 0.54 -6.20
N ARG A 32 12.42 0.28 -7.47
CA ARG A 32 13.39 0.40 -8.58
C ARG A 32 13.93 1.84 -8.72
N ARG A 33 13.07 2.84 -8.53
CA ARG A 33 13.45 4.26 -8.68
C ARG A 33 14.21 4.82 -7.50
N THR A 34 13.98 4.26 -6.33
CA THR A 34 14.59 4.73 -5.06
C THR A 34 15.73 3.83 -4.59
N ASP A 35 16.04 2.77 -5.36
CA ASP A 35 17.01 1.74 -4.97
C ASP A 35 16.75 1.22 -3.56
N SER A 36 15.49 0.94 -3.27
CA SER A 36 15.01 0.56 -1.94
C SER A 36 14.59 -0.90 -1.89
N PRO A 37 14.87 -1.63 -0.79
CA PRO A 37 14.33 -2.96 -0.58
C PRO A 37 12.81 -2.93 -0.49
N LEU A 38 12.18 -4.06 -0.86
CA LEU A 38 10.74 -4.31 -0.83
C LEU A 38 10.38 -5.21 0.34
N ILE A 39 9.31 -4.84 1.05
CA ILE A 39 8.70 -5.65 2.10
C ILE A 39 7.21 -5.75 1.83
N GLU A 40 6.70 -6.96 1.75
CA GLU A 40 5.27 -7.20 1.59
C GLU A 40 4.61 -7.48 2.94
N ILE A 41 3.48 -6.81 3.17
CA ILE A 41 2.54 -7.12 4.24
C ILE A 41 1.57 -8.15 3.66
N ALA A 42 1.53 -9.35 4.20
CA ALA A 42 0.59 -10.39 3.80
C ALA A 42 -0.36 -10.74 4.94
N HIS A 43 -1.66 -10.85 4.64
CA HIS A 43 -2.62 -11.41 5.58
C HIS A 43 -2.31 -12.90 5.80
N THR A 44 -2.31 -13.37 7.05
CA THR A 44 -2.04 -14.79 7.36
C THR A 44 -3.06 -15.74 6.76
N GLU A 45 -4.30 -15.30 6.64
CA GLU A 45 -5.37 -16.00 5.93
C GLU A 45 -5.64 -15.25 4.62
N PRO A 46 -5.27 -15.81 3.45
CA PRO A 46 -5.45 -15.12 2.17
C PRO A 46 -6.90 -14.69 1.93
N TYR A 47 -7.07 -13.48 1.39
CA TYR A 47 -8.38 -13.03 0.94
C TYR A 47 -8.92 -13.92 -0.19
N PRO A 48 -10.25 -14.06 -0.32
CA PRO A 48 -10.85 -14.80 -1.42
C PRO A 48 -10.36 -14.31 -2.79
N GLU A 49 -10.25 -15.23 -3.77
CA GLU A 49 -9.82 -14.86 -5.12
C GLU A 49 -10.84 -13.98 -5.84
N ARG A 50 -12.15 -14.20 -5.59
CA ARG A 50 -13.23 -13.45 -6.23
C ARG A 50 -13.42 -12.08 -5.60
N TYR A 51 -13.56 -11.06 -6.43
CA TYR A 51 -13.73 -9.67 -6.00
C TYR A 51 -14.92 -9.47 -5.05
N ALA A 52 -16.09 -10.03 -5.40
CA ALA A 52 -17.30 -9.88 -4.58
C ALA A 52 -17.11 -10.43 -3.16
N ALA A 53 -16.54 -11.64 -3.02
CA ALA A 53 -16.30 -12.25 -1.72
C ALA A 53 -15.25 -11.47 -0.91
N THR A 54 -14.21 -10.95 -1.57
CA THR A 54 -13.23 -10.07 -0.91
C THR A 54 -13.90 -8.78 -0.43
N SER A 55 -14.77 -8.17 -1.24
CA SER A 55 -15.46 -6.94 -0.86
C SER A 55 -16.36 -7.13 0.37
N GLU A 56 -17.10 -8.25 0.43
CA GLU A 56 -17.91 -8.60 1.60
C GLU A 56 -17.06 -8.76 2.87
N MET A 57 -15.96 -9.51 2.77
CA MET A 57 -15.03 -9.71 3.89
C MET A 57 -14.43 -8.38 4.37
N VAL A 58 -13.98 -7.53 3.45
CA VAL A 58 -13.41 -6.21 3.78
C VAL A 58 -14.42 -5.30 4.47
N GLN A 59 -15.68 -5.28 3.99
CA GLN A 59 -16.74 -4.50 4.63
C GLN A 59 -16.99 -4.96 6.07
N GLU A 60 -17.00 -6.27 6.31
CA GLU A 60 -17.16 -6.81 7.65
C GLU A 60 -15.93 -6.49 8.54
N GLU A 61 -14.72 -6.66 8.02
CA GLU A 61 -13.49 -6.28 8.74
C GLU A 61 -13.50 -4.80 9.16
N GLN A 62 -13.92 -3.91 8.27
CA GLN A 62 -14.05 -2.49 8.58
C GLN A 62 -15.14 -2.22 9.61
N ARG A 63 -16.31 -2.89 9.48
CA ARG A 63 -17.45 -2.74 10.39
C ARG A 63 -17.08 -3.10 11.82
N VAL A 64 -16.34 -4.21 12.01
CA VAL A 64 -15.91 -4.67 13.34
C VAL A 64 -14.58 -4.08 13.78
N ASN A 65 -13.93 -3.31 12.90
CA ASN A 65 -12.63 -2.68 13.12
C ASN A 65 -11.54 -3.68 13.56
N VAL A 66 -11.49 -4.84 12.92
CA VAL A 66 -10.56 -5.92 13.27
C VAL A 66 -9.10 -5.52 12.94
N ARG A 67 -8.17 -6.17 13.62
CA ARG A 67 -6.73 -6.14 13.30
C ARG A 67 -6.27 -7.55 12.94
N PRO A 68 -6.35 -7.92 11.66
CA PRO A 68 -5.98 -9.25 11.22
C PRO A 68 -4.52 -9.54 11.50
N LEU A 69 -4.19 -10.81 11.73
CA LEU A 69 -2.80 -11.24 11.77
C LEU A 69 -2.17 -11.09 10.39
N PHE A 70 -0.94 -10.63 10.38
CA PHE A 70 -0.17 -10.44 9.17
C PHE A 70 1.24 -10.98 9.31
N THR A 71 1.90 -11.22 8.20
CA THR A 71 3.32 -11.52 8.11
C THR A 71 4.02 -10.48 7.25
N LEU A 72 5.31 -10.32 7.45
CA LEU A 72 6.18 -9.52 6.59
C LEU A 72 7.10 -10.45 5.82
N SER A 73 7.24 -10.24 4.52
CA SER A 73 8.22 -10.93 3.69
C SER A 73 9.15 -9.92 3.00
N GLY A 74 10.45 -10.21 3.02
CA GLY A 74 11.50 -9.31 2.53
C GLY A 74 12.52 -8.97 3.62
N ASP A 75 13.34 -7.95 3.38
CA ASP A 75 14.38 -7.50 4.32
C ASP A 75 13.77 -6.63 5.42
N THR A 76 13.29 -7.27 6.50
CA THR A 76 12.68 -6.57 7.63
C THR A 76 13.68 -5.71 8.42
N ASP A 77 14.97 -6.02 8.39
CA ASP A 77 16.00 -5.21 9.04
C ASP A 77 16.14 -3.84 8.36
N ALA A 78 15.89 -3.79 7.04
CA ALA A 78 15.84 -2.54 6.30
C ALA A 78 14.72 -1.61 6.79
N LEU A 79 13.60 -2.15 7.26
CA LEU A 79 12.51 -1.33 7.81
C LEU A 79 12.90 -0.66 9.14
N ASP A 80 13.59 -1.39 10.00
CA ASP A 80 14.00 -0.87 11.30
C ASP A 80 15.10 0.20 11.15
N SER A 81 16.02 0.00 10.22
CA SER A 81 17.15 0.92 9.95
C SER A 81 16.82 2.12 9.05
N SER A 82 15.64 2.15 8.40
CA SER A 82 15.27 3.22 7.47
C SER A 82 14.50 4.35 8.15
N ASP A 83 14.89 5.60 7.92
CA ASP A 83 14.14 6.79 8.36
C ASP A 83 13.03 7.17 7.37
N THR A 84 13.10 6.70 6.12
CA THR A 84 12.12 6.95 5.07
C THR A 84 11.42 5.65 4.67
N VAL A 85 10.10 5.64 4.79
CA VAL A 85 9.25 4.50 4.47
C VAL A 85 8.24 4.89 3.39
N PHE A 86 8.30 4.26 2.24
CA PHE A 86 7.24 4.31 1.24
C PHE A 86 6.19 3.26 1.60
N LEU A 87 4.96 3.66 1.86
CA LEU A 87 3.89 2.76 2.27
C LEU A 87 2.83 2.63 1.17
N GLY A 88 2.73 1.45 0.58
CA GLY A 88 1.81 1.13 -0.52
C GLY A 88 0.62 0.28 -0.10
N TYR A 89 -0.59 0.65 -0.59
CA TYR A 89 -1.82 -0.10 -0.32
C TYR A 89 -2.88 0.16 -1.39
N PRO A 90 -3.80 -0.78 -1.63
CA PRO A 90 -5.00 -0.51 -2.42
C PRO A 90 -6.03 0.24 -1.57
N ILE A 91 -6.89 1.04 -2.21
CA ILE A 91 -8.09 1.57 -1.55
C ILE A 91 -9.22 0.56 -1.70
N TRP A 92 -9.66 0.01 -0.58
CA TRP A 92 -10.76 -0.94 -0.47
C TRP A 92 -11.90 -0.34 0.35
N CYS A 93 -13.09 -0.28 -0.22
CA CYS A 93 -14.27 0.31 0.44
C CYS A 93 -13.98 1.69 1.04
N GLY A 94 -13.21 2.53 0.31
CA GLY A 94 -12.87 3.91 0.70
C GLY A 94 -11.74 4.05 1.71
N ASP A 95 -11.02 2.97 2.03
CA ASP A 95 -9.97 2.98 3.05
C ASP A 95 -8.81 2.04 2.69
N MET A 96 -7.73 2.07 3.48
CA MET A 96 -6.67 1.07 3.41
C MET A 96 -7.13 -0.26 4.04
N PRO A 97 -6.60 -1.41 3.59
CA PRO A 97 -6.93 -2.73 4.15
C PRO A 97 -6.57 -2.86 5.63
N MET A 98 -7.35 -3.64 6.37
CA MET A 98 -7.16 -3.82 7.81
C MET A 98 -5.79 -4.42 8.21
N PRO A 99 -5.13 -5.29 7.41
CA PRO A 99 -3.75 -5.68 7.68
C PRO A 99 -2.75 -4.52 7.68
N VAL A 100 -2.99 -3.46 6.90
CA VAL A 100 -2.15 -2.25 6.91
C VAL A 100 -2.33 -1.49 8.23
N TYR A 101 -3.55 -1.42 8.76
CA TYR A 101 -3.80 -0.89 10.11
C TYR A 101 -3.05 -1.68 11.18
N ALA A 102 -3.17 -3.01 11.16
CA ALA A 102 -2.47 -3.90 12.08
C ALA A 102 -0.95 -3.69 12.04
N PHE A 103 -0.39 -3.57 10.82
CA PHE A 103 1.03 -3.27 10.63
C PHE A 103 1.43 -1.91 11.21
N LEU A 104 0.67 -0.85 10.93
CA LEU A 104 0.97 0.49 11.43
C LEU A 104 0.91 0.58 12.96
N GLU A 105 -0.01 -0.12 13.58
CA GLU A 105 -0.18 -0.15 15.04
C GLU A 105 0.82 -1.06 15.75
N SER A 106 1.53 -1.95 15.03
CA SER A 106 2.41 -2.96 15.61
C SER A 106 3.80 -2.47 16.01
N ARG A 107 4.16 -1.21 15.69
CA ARG A 107 5.53 -0.72 15.87
C ARG A 107 5.61 0.76 16.20
N ASP A 108 6.77 1.18 16.70
CA ASP A 108 7.12 2.58 16.89
C ASP A 108 7.58 3.21 15.56
N TRP A 109 7.06 4.39 15.26
CA TRP A 109 7.36 5.17 14.07
C TRP A 109 8.20 6.42 14.36
N SER A 110 8.70 6.57 15.59
CA SER A 110 9.51 7.72 16.01
C SER A 110 10.73 7.86 15.09
N GLY A 111 10.98 9.09 14.64
CA GLY A 111 12.09 9.40 13.73
C GLY A 111 11.89 9.01 12.27
N LYS A 112 10.79 8.36 11.93
CA LYS A 112 10.52 7.96 10.55
C LYS A 112 9.63 8.98 9.82
N THR A 113 9.75 9.00 8.49
CA THR A 113 8.90 9.77 7.58
C THR A 113 8.21 8.80 6.63
N ILE A 114 6.89 8.90 6.50
CA ILE A 114 6.08 8.02 5.64
C ILE A 114 5.66 8.75 4.38
N TYR A 115 5.89 8.13 3.23
CA TYR A 115 5.44 8.54 1.91
C TYR A 115 4.37 7.53 1.44
N PRO A 116 3.07 7.83 1.61
CA PRO A 116 2.02 6.90 1.23
C PRO A 116 1.82 6.88 -0.29
N PHE A 117 1.54 5.71 -0.85
CA PHE A 117 1.05 5.58 -2.21
C PHE A 117 -0.05 4.54 -2.30
N CYS A 118 -1.02 4.75 -3.18
CA CYS A 118 -2.12 3.80 -3.32
C CYS A 118 -2.45 3.48 -4.78
N THR A 119 -3.08 2.31 -4.95
CA THR A 119 -3.87 2.01 -6.14
C THR A 119 -5.35 2.09 -5.81
N HIS A 120 -6.15 2.65 -6.71
CA HIS A 120 -7.56 2.91 -6.46
C HIS A 120 -8.43 2.76 -7.71
N GLY A 121 -9.75 2.69 -7.54
CA GLY A 121 -10.74 2.64 -8.62
C GLY A 121 -11.44 3.99 -8.88
N GLY A 122 -10.80 5.13 -8.53
CA GLY A 122 -11.37 6.46 -8.75
C GLY A 122 -11.37 7.39 -7.52
N SER A 123 -11.14 6.85 -6.31
CA SER A 123 -11.24 7.61 -5.05
C SER A 123 -9.99 8.38 -4.65
N GLY A 124 -8.84 8.14 -5.31
CA GLY A 124 -7.55 8.66 -4.85
C GLY A 124 -7.17 8.09 -3.47
N LEU A 125 -6.35 8.81 -2.72
CA LEU A 125 -5.92 8.43 -1.36
C LEU A 125 -7.05 8.54 -0.32
N GLY A 126 -8.11 9.28 -0.60
CA GLY A 126 -9.15 9.55 0.38
C GLY A 126 -8.58 10.20 1.66
N ARG A 127 -8.97 9.66 2.82
CA ARG A 127 -8.50 10.12 4.14
C ARG A 127 -7.38 9.26 4.72
N THR A 128 -6.76 8.40 3.94
CA THR A 128 -5.74 7.48 4.45
C THR A 128 -4.47 8.18 4.96
N PRO A 129 -3.98 9.30 4.38
CA PRO A 129 -2.83 10.01 4.94
C PRO A 129 -3.08 10.56 6.35
N GLU A 130 -4.27 11.11 6.60
CA GLU A 130 -4.66 11.60 7.94
C GLU A 130 -4.77 10.45 8.95
N ARG A 131 -5.27 9.29 8.51
CA ARG A 131 -5.36 8.09 9.34
C ARG A 131 -3.99 7.54 9.68
N ILE A 132 -3.08 7.47 8.71
CA ILE A 132 -1.68 7.08 8.95
C ILE A 132 -1.04 8.02 9.98
N THR A 133 -1.21 9.35 9.82
CA THR A 133 -0.71 10.34 10.78
C THR A 133 -1.30 10.11 12.18
N ALA A 134 -2.60 9.84 12.26
CA ALA A 134 -3.28 9.62 13.55
C ALA A 134 -2.76 8.38 14.30
N ILE A 135 -2.41 7.32 13.57
CA ILE A 135 -1.89 6.07 14.13
C ILE A 135 -0.42 6.22 14.53
N THR A 136 0.40 6.67 13.59
CA THR A 136 1.86 6.62 13.71
C THR A 136 2.46 7.80 14.47
N LYS A 137 1.74 8.92 14.55
CA LYS A 137 2.19 10.20 15.15
C LYS A 137 3.50 10.72 14.52
N THR A 138 3.84 10.27 13.31
CA THR A 138 5.04 10.69 12.58
C THR A 138 4.72 11.60 11.40
N THR A 139 5.74 12.07 10.70
CA THR A 139 5.59 12.90 9.51
C THR A 139 5.08 12.07 8.34
N VAL A 140 3.91 12.42 7.81
CA VAL A 140 3.35 11.84 6.59
C VAL A 140 3.41 12.88 5.48
N LYS A 141 4.08 12.54 4.39
CA LYS A 141 4.29 13.42 3.23
C LYS A 141 3.14 13.30 2.22
N PRO A 142 3.03 14.24 1.26
CA PRO A 142 2.08 14.12 0.17
C PRO A 142 2.23 12.81 -0.57
N GLY A 143 1.12 12.07 -0.71
CA GLY A 143 1.11 10.72 -1.28
C GLY A 143 0.88 10.70 -2.78
N LEU A 144 1.09 9.52 -3.37
CA LEU A 144 0.79 9.21 -4.77
C LEU A 144 -0.47 8.35 -4.86
N ALA A 145 -1.38 8.70 -5.77
CA ALA A 145 -2.53 7.86 -6.10
C ALA A 145 -2.50 7.50 -7.60
N VAL A 146 -2.59 6.20 -7.91
CA VAL A 146 -2.59 5.67 -9.27
C VAL A 146 -3.81 4.79 -9.47
N MET A 147 -4.50 4.94 -10.60
CA MET A 147 -5.61 4.04 -10.95
C MET A 147 -5.10 2.59 -11.03
N GLY A 148 -5.86 1.65 -10.48
CA GLY A 148 -5.52 0.21 -10.55
C GLY A 148 -5.36 -0.26 -11.99
N THR A 149 -6.22 0.24 -12.91
CA THR A 149 -6.13 -0.02 -14.35
C THR A 149 -4.83 0.50 -14.97
N ASP A 150 -4.35 1.68 -14.57
CA ASP A 150 -3.08 2.22 -15.04
C ASP A 150 -1.89 1.41 -14.48
N ALA A 151 -1.88 1.12 -13.19
CA ALA A 151 -0.84 0.31 -12.58
C ALA A 151 -0.74 -1.08 -13.22
N GLN A 152 -1.86 -1.67 -13.64
CA GLN A 152 -1.90 -3.00 -14.23
C GLN A 152 -1.59 -3.01 -15.73
N ASN A 153 -2.16 -2.08 -16.49
CA ASN A 153 -2.21 -2.13 -17.95
C ASN A 153 -1.42 -1.01 -18.66
N ASN A 154 -0.92 -0.02 -17.92
CA ASN A 154 -0.19 1.12 -18.48
C ASN A 154 1.08 1.43 -17.66
N ALA A 155 2.07 0.55 -17.78
CA ALA A 155 3.31 0.65 -17.01
C ALA A 155 4.05 2.00 -17.23
N SER A 156 3.99 2.58 -18.43
CA SER A 156 4.62 3.87 -18.72
C SER A 156 3.98 5.00 -17.92
N LYS A 157 2.64 5.06 -17.89
CA LYS A 157 1.90 6.07 -17.14
C LYS A 157 2.12 5.94 -15.62
N ALA A 158 2.15 4.71 -15.12
CA ALA A 158 2.47 4.44 -13.72
C ALA A 158 3.90 4.88 -13.38
N ALA A 159 4.87 4.57 -14.25
CA ALA A 159 6.27 4.95 -14.08
C ALA A 159 6.48 6.47 -14.13
N GLU A 160 5.78 7.19 -15.00
CA GLU A 160 5.80 8.66 -15.06
C GLU A 160 5.23 9.28 -13.80
N ALA A 161 4.11 8.75 -13.29
CA ALA A 161 3.50 9.20 -12.04
C ALA A 161 4.44 9.03 -10.84
N VAL A 162 5.08 7.86 -10.72
CA VAL A 162 6.08 7.58 -9.67
C VAL A 162 7.27 8.53 -9.80
N SER A 163 7.81 8.70 -11.00
CA SER A 163 8.96 9.59 -11.26
C SER A 163 8.65 11.04 -10.85
N GLY A 164 7.50 11.55 -11.27
CA GLY A 164 7.07 12.91 -10.94
C GLY A 164 6.83 13.12 -9.44
N TRP A 165 6.32 12.08 -8.76
CA TRP A 165 6.12 12.12 -7.32
C TRP A 165 7.42 12.12 -6.53
N ILE A 166 8.37 11.24 -6.87
CA ILE A 166 9.70 11.18 -6.23
C ILE A 166 10.43 12.51 -6.42
N ALA A 167 10.45 13.04 -7.65
CA ALA A 167 11.11 14.32 -7.93
C ALA A 167 10.52 15.49 -7.10
N LYS A 168 9.19 15.54 -6.92
CA LYS A 168 8.52 16.54 -6.08
C LYS A 168 8.78 16.35 -4.59
N SER A 169 9.11 15.14 -4.18
CA SER A 169 9.40 14.80 -2.78
C SER A 169 10.81 15.20 -2.34
N GLY A 170 11.68 15.57 -3.28
CA GLY A 170 13.07 15.93 -3.02
C GLY A 170 13.95 14.73 -2.65
N LEU A 171 13.60 13.55 -3.11
CA LEU A 171 14.27 12.27 -2.88
C LEU A 171 15.09 11.85 -4.09
#